data_6784eb7b841925720f0f570af3dc6ce7
#
_entry.id   6784eb7b841925720f0f570af3dc6ce7
#
_cell.length_a   1.000
_cell.length_b   1.000
_cell.length_c   1.000
_cell.angle_alpha   90.00
_cell.angle_beta   90.00
_cell.angle_gamma   90.00
#
_symmetry.space_group_name_H-M   'P 1'
#
loop_
_entity.id
_entity.type
_entity.pdbx_description
1 polymer ?
#
loop_
_entity_poly.entity_id
_entity_poly.type
_entity_poly.pdbx_seq_one_letter_code
_entity_poly.pdbx_strand_id
1 'polypeptide(L)'
;MSTEASKPADFPYTHPQDVTRDFASRGIFVLAPEELGISPDVHARIFKREKELVDAGQPVTPGGLPDVLEIINAPGVVDVCNRLLGKHWAIVPFTHNASFTSGGRDQHWHKDDNGPYNGKKQRHHQAVQIEMLYYPQDVTPEMGPTATVPFSQYLSFDSEENQDNFAGAEHLDFNYQLSRMEAEPVSGPDSKYSREEIVERRTAHDVRMREAVEDTGWPLVSTLEAAPLRAGSVVFYSHNTFHRGNHRRDDWNTWKDNPRFMWRFWLYRTSEPDDVAPAEMDWNALGVDPLSQADLSTASDDVTTVWRYHYHWLHTGQAPPPLSNASALDPEALYGQMLAVGESNEAVRMGAAYKLAALGQTDRAIEWLEKGLYSGRESVRRAATCGLIAVGNASAACFLRAVASPAKWVRKAGVHGLGDAADLSGDVLEAVAAVLQGDSSVHVRSVAAGTIGCLGRRAAGTGTGSEHIPACAEALTASLGREENRPAMDRAQGRSIKYVRPTDECDICEGGGVDYGQARFELVRSAVRENALWSLVILSSHGPDALGKALPSTIEALEEVVRSDENVICVGFAMDALTRLAHIRAEDNSTAEALRDRLHDVLGQSPVRAWEALVRGGLNAGDATEFEDAARA
;
A
#
# COMPACT_ATOMS: atom_id res chain seq x y z
N MET A 1 -7.65 20.05 46.80
CA MET A 1 -8.43 20.32 45.59
C MET A 1 -8.39 19.01 44.81
N SER A 2 -9.52 18.30 44.73
CA SER A 2 -9.67 17.08 44.00
C SER A 2 -9.68 17.44 42.52
N THR A 3 -8.68 16.98 41.79
CA THR A 3 -8.69 16.98 40.33
C THR A 3 -9.78 16.00 39.89
N GLU A 4 -10.93 16.51 39.46
CA GLU A 4 -11.87 15.71 38.67
C GLU A 4 -11.10 15.20 37.46
N ALA A 5 -10.89 13.89 37.40
CA ALA A 5 -10.45 13.24 36.21
C ALA A 5 -11.48 13.58 35.12
N SER A 6 -11.06 14.25 34.07
CA SER A 6 -11.89 14.48 32.89
C SER A 6 -12.45 13.13 32.43
N LYS A 7 -13.77 13.04 32.24
CA LYS A 7 -14.38 11.88 31.60
C LYS A 7 -13.61 11.60 30.30
N PRO A 8 -13.23 10.34 30.04
CA PRO A 8 -12.66 10.01 28.75
C PRO A 8 -13.61 10.50 27.66
N ALA A 9 -13.08 11.18 26.66
CA ALA A 9 -13.86 11.57 25.50
C ALA A 9 -14.57 10.33 24.95
N ASP A 10 -15.84 10.47 24.59
CA ASP A 10 -16.59 9.34 24.04
C ASP A 10 -15.86 8.83 22.79
N PHE A 11 -15.55 7.53 22.78
CA PHE A 11 -14.87 6.89 21.69
C PHE A 11 -15.74 6.94 20.43
N PRO A 12 -15.37 7.66 19.35
CA PRO A 12 -16.28 7.96 18.25
C PRO A 12 -16.51 6.74 17.32
N TYR A 13 -15.78 5.64 17.51
CA TYR A 13 -15.78 4.47 16.63
C TYR A 13 -16.70 3.34 17.10
N THR A 14 -17.74 3.64 17.86
CA THR A 14 -18.69 2.65 18.41
C THR A 14 -19.84 2.28 17.48
N HIS A 15 -19.92 2.91 16.31
CA HIS A 15 -21.00 2.64 15.36
C HIS A 15 -20.77 1.32 14.61
N PRO A 16 -21.85 0.56 14.31
CA PRO A 16 -21.73 -0.59 13.44
C PRO A 16 -21.08 -0.20 12.12
N GLN A 17 -19.97 -0.86 11.78
CA GLN A 17 -19.20 -0.60 10.59
C GLN A 17 -19.37 -1.77 9.61
N ASP A 18 -19.52 -1.46 8.33
CA ASP A 18 -19.36 -2.43 7.25
C ASP A 18 -17.96 -2.28 6.69
N VAL A 19 -17.08 -3.23 7.01
CA VAL A 19 -15.65 -3.19 6.66
C VAL A 19 -15.42 -2.90 5.17
N THR A 20 -16.11 -3.63 4.30
CA THR A 20 -15.89 -3.53 2.86
C THR A 20 -16.50 -2.27 2.25
N ARG A 21 -17.72 -1.90 2.69
CA ARG A 21 -18.35 -0.63 2.28
C ARG A 21 -17.51 0.56 2.72
N ASP A 22 -17.17 0.60 4.00
CA ASP A 22 -16.50 1.75 4.60
C ASP A 22 -15.09 1.91 4.02
N PHE A 23 -14.41 0.81 3.76
CA PHE A 23 -13.11 0.84 3.10
C PHE A 23 -13.22 1.22 1.61
N ALA A 24 -14.20 0.69 0.88
CA ALA A 24 -14.41 1.03 -0.53
C ALA A 24 -14.82 2.49 -0.73
N SER A 25 -15.57 3.10 0.18
CA SER A 25 -15.96 4.50 0.10
C SER A 25 -14.96 5.44 0.76
N ARG A 26 -14.70 5.26 2.05
CA ARG A 26 -13.92 6.18 2.88
C ARG A 26 -12.42 5.92 2.85
N GLY A 27 -11.99 4.69 2.56
CA GLY A 27 -10.57 4.31 2.53
C GLY A 27 -9.93 4.11 3.89
N ILE A 28 -10.68 4.24 4.98
CA ILE A 28 -10.21 4.05 6.35
C ILE A 28 -11.25 3.28 7.18
N PHE A 29 -10.77 2.43 8.06
CA PHE A 29 -11.56 1.64 8.99
C PHE A 29 -10.86 1.58 10.35
N VAL A 30 -11.62 1.68 11.46
CA VAL A 30 -11.08 1.59 12.81
C VAL A 30 -11.71 0.42 13.55
N LEU A 31 -10.89 -0.50 14.01
CA LEU A 31 -11.29 -1.64 14.82
C LEU A 31 -11.10 -1.29 16.29
N ALA A 32 -12.19 -1.37 17.05
CA ALA A 32 -12.17 -1.10 18.47
C ALA A 32 -11.48 -2.25 19.24
N PRO A 33 -10.88 -1.98 20.42
CA PRO A 33 -10.18 -3.02 21.18
C PRO A 33 -11.03 -4.25 21.51
N GLU A 34 -12.32 -4.07 21.75
CA GLU A 34 -13.25 -5.16 22.07
C GLU A 34 -13.51 -6.07 20.88
N GLU A 35 -13.36 -5.55 19.66
CA GLU A 35 -13.58 -6.30 18.42
C GLU A 35 -12.37 -7.16 18.03
N LEU A 36 -11.22 -6.97 18.69
CA LEU A 36 -10.02 -7.78 18.44
C LEU A 36 -10.20 -9.25 18.85
N GLY A 37 -11.01 -9.51 19.87
CA GLY A 37 -11.23 -10.88 20.37
C GLY A 37 -10.04 -11.44 21.19
N ILE A 38 -9.22 -10.58 21.77
CA ILE A 38 -8.09 -10.92 22.66
C ILE A 38 -8.22 -10.25 24.02
N SER A 39 -7.42 -10.69 25.00
CA SER A 39 -7.44 -10.08 26.33
C SER A 39 -6.93 -8.63 26.31
N PRO A 40 -7.61 -7.69 26.96
CA PRO A 40 -7.13 -6.32 27.13
C PRO A 40 -5.76 -6.21 27.80
N ASP A 41 -5.37 -7.20 28.60
CA ASP A 41 -4.07 -7.22 29.27
C ASP A 41 -2.89 -7.28 28.29
N VAL A 42 -3.12 -7.75 27.06
CA VAL A 42 -2.08 -7.78 26.02
C VAL A 42 -1.59 -6.37 25.72
N HIS A 43 -2.49 -5.40 25.59
CA HIS A 43 -2.15 -4.01 25.27
C HIS A 43 -1.31 -3.37 26.37
N ALA A 44 -1.69 -3.59 27.62
CA ALA A 44 -0.94 -3.09 28.77
C ALA A 44 0.46 -3.69 28.87
N ARG A 45 0.61 -5.00 28.57
CA ARG A 45 1.92 -5.67 28.53
C ARG A 45 2.81 -5.11 27.44
N ILE A 46 2.27 -4.94 26.22
CA ILE A 46 2.98 -4.36 25.09
C ILE A 46 3.46 -2.95 25.44
N PHE A 47 2.57 -2.05 25.88
CA PHE A 47 2.92 -0.68 26.25
C PHE A 47 4.03 -0.64 27.30
N LYS A 48 3.88 -1.40 28.37
CA LYS A 48 4.85 -1.46 29.45
C LYS A 48 6.23 -1.93 28.96
N ARG A 49 6.24 -3.03 28.19
CA ARG A 49 7.50 -3.60 27.72
C ARG A 49 8.18 -2.71 26.69
N GLU A 50 7.41 -2.10 25.81
CA GLU A 50 7.93 -1.14 24.82
C GLU A 50 8.58 0.05 25.53
N LYS A 51 7.90 0.62 26.53
CA LYS A 51 8.46 1.71 27.33
C LYS A 51 9.75 1.30 28.04
N GLU A 52 9.81 0.11 28.62
CA GLU A 52 11.03 -0.42 29.26
C GLU A 52 12.20 -0.50 28.28
N LEU A 53 11.95 -0.98 27.05
CA LEU A 53 12.98 -1.09 26.01
C LEU A 53 13.46 0.30 25.55
N VAL A 54 12.53 1.22 25.30
CA VAL A 54 12.86 2.60 24.88
C VAL A 54 13.63 3.32 25.99
N ASP A 55 13.20 3.24 27.24
CA ASP A 55 13.88 3.86 28.39
C ASP A 55 15.30 3.28 28.60
N ALA A 56 15.51 2.03 28.21
CA ALA A 56 16.82 1.37 28.25
C ALA A 56 17.69 1.62 27.01
N GLY A 57 17.20 2.38 26.02
CA GLY A 57 17.88 2.58 24.74
C GLY A 57 18.03 1.29 23.92
N GLN A 58 17.11 0.34 24.10
CA GLN A 58 17.13 -0.94 23.38
C GLN A 58 16.19 -0.90 22.19
N PRO A 59 16.56 -1.58 21.08
CA PRO A 59 15.68 -1.70 19.92
C PRO A 59 14.36 -2.40 20.29
N VAL A 60 13.26 -1.86 19.78
CA VAL A 60 11.93 -2.48 19.91
C VAL A 60 11.62 -3.26 18.65
N THR A 61 11.72 -4.57 18.74
CA THR A 61 11.52 -5.47 17.61
C THR A 61 10.45 -6.51 17.93
N PRO A 62 9.76 -7.10 16.93
CA PRO A 62 8.83 -8.21 17.18
C PRO A 62 9.50 -9.39 17.90
N GLY A 63 10.79 -9.62 17.66
CA GLY A 63 11.58 -10.63 18.39
C GLY A 63 11.79 -10.29 19.86
N GLY A 64 11.97 -9.00 20.18
CA GLY A 64 12.10 -8.50 21.56
C GLY A 64 10.76 -8.27 22.27
N LEU A 65 9.67 -8.22 21.51
CA LEU A 65 8.30 -7.98 21.99
C LEU A 65 7.31 -8.90 21.26
N PRO A 66 7.36 -10.23 21.51
CA PRO A 66 6.52 -11.17 20.75
C PRO A 66 5.02 -11.01 20.97
N ASP A 67 4.58 -10.35 22.05
CA ASP A 67 3.17 -10.04 22.27
C ASP A 67 2.55 -9.24 21.10
N VAL A 68 3.34 -8.50 20.31
CA VAL A 68 2.83 -7.79 19.13
C VAL A 68 2.30 -8.74 18.06
N LEU A 69 2.78 -9.97 18.02
CA LEU A 69 2.29 -11.02 17.11
C LEU A 69 0.87 -11.49 17.51
N GLU A 70 0.48 -11.34 18.78
CA GLU A 70 -0.90 -11.61 19.20
C GLU A 70 -1.87 -10.62 18.55
N ILE A 71 -1.44 -9.39 18.30
CA ILE A 71 -2.26 -8.38 17.62
C ILE A 71 -2.50 -8.75 16.16
N ILE A 72 -1.44 -9.12 15.44
CA ILE A 72 -1.57 -9.54 14.02
C ILE A 72 -2.45 -10.79 13.89
N ASN A 73 -2.40 -11.69 14.85
CA ASN A 73 -3.18 -12.91 14.85
C ASN A 73 -4.53 -12.77 15.60
N ALA A 74 -4.87 -11.58 16.08
CA ALA A 74 -6.15 -11.34 16.74
C ALA A 74 -7.32 -11.64 15.78
N PRO A 75 -8.36 -12.37 16.25
CA PRO A 75 -9.48 -12.78 15.38
C PRO A 75 -10.12 -11.62 14.60
N GLY A 76 -10.30 -10.46 15.23
CA GLY A 76 -10.85 -9.28 14.58
C GLY A 76 -9.93 -8.70 13.50
N VAL A 77 -8.61 -8.68 13.72
CA VAL A 77 -7.63 -8.26 12.71
C VAL A 77 -7.64 -9.21 11.53
N VAL A 78 -7.63 -10.52 11.80
CA VAL A 78 -7.67 -11.55 10.74
C VAL A 78 -8.95 -11.44 9.92
N ASP A 79 -10.11 -11.22 10.55
CA ASP A 79 -11.39 -11.05 9.84
C ASP A 79 -11.36 -9.83 8.91
N VAL A 80 -10.92 -8.67 9.40
CA VAL A 80 -10.78 -7.45 8.58
C VAL A 80 -9.81 -7.68 7.41
N CYS A 81 -8.63 -8.24 7.68
CA CYS A 81 -7.65 -8.52 6.63
C CYS A 81 -8.17 -9.51 5.59
N ASN A 82 -8.88 -10.57 6.00
CA ASN A 82 -9.48 -11.53 5.07
C ASN A 82 -10.52 -10.87 4.17
N ARG A 83 -11.35 -9.97 4.69
CA ARG A 83 -12.34 -9.22 3.90
C ARG A 83 -11.70 -8.25 2.93
N LEU A 84 -10.63 -7.56 3.34
CA LEU A 84 -9.98 -6.54 2.52
C LEU A 84 -8.93 -7.10 1.57
N LEU A 85 -8.22 -8.15 1.94
CA LEU A 85 -7.06 -8.67 1.21
C LEU A 85 -7.22 -10.13 0.75
N GLY A 86 -8.31 -10.80 1.15
CA GLY A 86 -8.45 -12.24 0.93
C GLY A 86 -7.61 -13.07 1.91
N LYS A 87 -7.73 -14.40 1.83
CA LYS A 87 -6.99 -15.33 2.69
C LYS A 87 -5.50 -15.31 2.37
N HIS A 88 -4.70 -15.76 3.32
CA HIS A 88 -3.25 -15.89 3.19
C HIS A 88 -2.50 -14.58 2.89
N TRP A 89 -3.11 -13.42 3.19
CA TRP A 89 -2.44 -12.13 3.07
C TRP A 89 -1.05 -12.15 3.73
N ALA A 90 -0.18 -11.27 3.30
CA ALA A 90 1.19 -11.23 3.75
C ALA A 90 1.56 -9.86 4.31
N ILE A 91 2.60 -9.85 5.13
CA ILE A 91 3.19 -8.63 5.69
C ILE A 91 4.43 -8.29 4.86
N VAL A 92 4.60 -7.05 4.47
CA VAL A 92 5.87 -6.59 3.89
C VAL A 92 6.99 -6.81 4.92
N PRO A 93 8.17 -7.29 4.53
CA PRO A 93 9.18 -7.85 5.42
C PRO A 93 9.74 -6.95 6.50
N PHE A 94 9.35 -5.70 6.58
CA PHE A 94 9.70 -4.86 7.71
C PHE A 94 8.47 -4.16 8.27
N THR A 95 8.13 -4.59 9.44
CA THR A 95 7.19 -3.91 10.30
C THR A 95 7.97 -3.00 11.20
N HIS A 96 7.52 -1.77 11.39
CA HIS A 96 8.21 -0.91 12.33
C HIS A 96 7.27 -0.35 13.40
N ASN A 97 7.84 -0.14 14.58
CA ASN A 97 7.22 0.68 15.58
C ASN A 97 7.72 2.11 15.46
N ALA A 98 6.98 3.02 16.02
CA ALA A 98 7.39 4.39 16.16
C ALA A 98 7.00 4.91 17.53
N SER A 99 7.95 5.50 18.24
CA SER A 99 7.67 6.26 19.44
C SER A 99 7.70 7.74 19.11
N PHE A 100 6.58 8.41 19.31
CA PHE A 100 6.46 9.83 19.01
C PHE A 100 6.60 10.63 20.29
N THR A 101 7.67 11.39 20.33
CA THR A 101 7.94 12.37 21.36
C THR A 101 7.79 13.76 20.78
N SER A 102 7.75 14.78 21.61
CA SER A 102 7.66 16.16 21.13
C SER A 102 8.88 16.54 20.30
N GLY A 103 8.74 17.50 19.41
CA GLY A 103 9.83 18.09 18.65
C GLY A 103 10.01 17.54 17.22
N GLY A 104 9.22 16.55 16.83
CA GLY A 104 9.14 16.10 15.44
C GLY A 104 8.41 17.12 14.55
N ARG A 105 8.71 17.10 13.25
CA ARG A 105 7.91 17.81 12.25
C ARG A 105 6.79 16.91 11.79
N ASP A 106 5.63 17.50 11.49
CA ASP A 106 4.63 16.78 10.73
C ASP A 106 5.20 16.40 9.36
N GLN A 107 4.84 15.21 8.90
CA GLN A 107 5.13 14.83 7.53
C GLN A 107 4.29 15.67 6.57
N HIS A 108 4.76 15.81 5.34
CA HIS A 108 3.92 16.30 4.26
C HIS A 108 2.76 15.33 4.01
N TRP A 109 1.65 15.84 3.53
CA TRP A 109 0.57 14.99 3.04
C TRP A 109 1.05 14.15 1.87
N HIS A 110 0.83 12.85 1.93
CA HIS A 110 1.35 11.91 0.93
C HIS A 110 0.47 10.67 0.82
N LYS A 111 0.68 9.92 -0.24
CA LYS A 111 0.27 8.53 -0.37
C LYS A 111 1.51 7.66 -0.27
N ASP A 112 1.39 6.52 0.39
CA ASP A 112 2.48 5.57 0.44
C ASP A 112 2.58 4.82 -0.89
N ASP A 113 3.56 5.16 -1.66
CA ASP A 113 3.95 4.43 -2.87
C ASP A 113 5.43 4.05 -2.83
N ASN A 114 5.87 3.75 -1.66
CA ASN A 114 7.24 3.60 -1.27
C ASN A 114 7.95 2.47 -1.96
N GLY A 115 9.06 2.82 -2.49
CA GLY A 115 10.08 1.91 -2.87
C GLY A 115 9.76 1.04 -4.09
N PRO A 116 10.78 0.35 -4.57
CA PRO A 116 10.72 -0.43 -5.80
C PRO A 116 9.72 -1.59 -5.76
N TYR A 117 9.49 -2.18 -4.60
CA TYR A 117 8.52 -3.27 -4.45
C TYR A 117 7.06 -2.85 -4.63
N ASN A 118 6.79 -1.57 -4.72
CA ASN A 118 5.47 -1.02 -5.01
C ASN A 118 5.20 -0.75 -6.49
N GLY A 119 6.10 -1.10 -7.39
CA GLY A 119 6.00 -0.79 -8.81
C GLY A 119 4.67 -1.18 -9.46
N LYS A 120 4.10 -2.33 -9.09
CA LYS A 120 2.77 -2.76 -9.56
C LYS A 120 1.62 -2.10 -8.80
N LYS A 121 1.82 -1.70 -7.57
CA LYS A 121 0.76 -1.30 -6.64
C LYS A 121 0.50 0.19 -6.60
N GLN A 122 1.40 0.97 -7.14
CA GLN A 122 1.27 2.42 -7.17
C GLN A 122 0.01 2.86 -7.88
N ARG A 123 -0.77 3.69 -7.21
CA ARG A 123 -2.05 4.19 -7.74
C ARG A 123 -3.03 3.10 -8.18
N HIS A 124 -2.95 1.96 -7.51
CA HIS A 124 -3.80 0.84 -7.78
C HIS A 124 -5.15 1.03 -7.10
N HIS A 125 -6.21 1.09 -7.86
CA HIS A 125 -7.54 1.30 -7.29
C HIS A 125 -8.06 0.07 -6.53
N GLN A 126 -7.75 -1.14 -6.99
CA GLN A 126 -8.11 -2.35 -6.25
C GLN A 126 -7.26 -2.46 -4.98
N ALA A 127 -7.86 -2.94 -3.89
CA ALA A 127 -7.17 -3.06 -2.62
C ALA A 127 -6.15 -4.21 -2.65
N VAL A 128 -4.94 -3.92 -3.12
CA VAL A 128 -3.81 -4.85 -3.17
C VAL A 128 -2.94 -4.73 -1.94
N GLN A 129 -2.83 -3.53 -1.39
CA GLN A 129 -2.06 -3.25 -0.18
C GLN A 129 -2.86 -2.31 0.72
N ILE A 130 -2.79 -2.57 2.03
CA ILE A 130 -3.36 -1.73 3.07
C ILE A 130 -2.33 -1.50 4.17
N GLU A 131 -2.52 -0.45 4.91
CA GLU A 131 -1.78 -0.21 6.14
C GLU A 131 -2.61 -0.50 7.36
N MET A 132 -1.93 -0.99 8.39
CA MET A 132 -2.49 -1.25 9.69
C MET A 132 -1.63 -0.54 10.73
N LEU A 133 -2.25 0.30 11.54
CA LEU A 133 -1.63 0.94 12.69
C LEU A 133 -2.24 0.38 13.96
N TYR A 134 -1.40 -0.05 14.89
CA TYR A 134 -1.82 -0.51 16.20
C TYR A 134 -1.28 0.43 17.28
N TYR A 135 -2.13 0.76 18.25
CA TYR A 135 -1.80 1.65 19.35
C TYR A 135 -1.99 0.92 20.68
N PRO A 136 -0.91 0.64 21.44
CA PRO A 136 -1.02 -0.09 22.70
C PRO A 136 -1.57 0.75 23.86
N GLN A 137 -1.72 2.06 23.69
CA GLN A 137 -2.23 3.01 24.69
C GLN A 137 -3.39 3.85 24.18
N ASP A 138 -4.07 4.53 25.08
CA ASP A 138 -5.01 5.57 24.69
C ASP A 138 -4.30 6.69 23.92
N VAL A 139 -4.92 7.16 22.85
CA VAL A 139 -4.40 8.26 22.02
C VAL A 139 -5.41 9.39 22.02
N THR A 140 -4.97 10.55 22.49
CA THR A 140 -5.75 11.78 22.44
C THR A 140 -5.31 12.65 21.24
N PRO A 141 -6.15 13.60 20.79
CA PRO A 141 -5.76 14.52 19.71
C PRO A 141 -4.46 15.27 20.00
N GLU A 142 -4.21 15.62 21.27
CA GLU A 142 -3.00 16.34 21.67
C GLU A 142 -1.71 15.51 21.54
N MET A 143 -1.83 14.20 21.44
CA MET A 143 -0.68 13.30 21.24
C MET A 143 -0.19 13.24 19.79
N GLY A 144 -0.84 13.95 18.88
CA GLY A 144 -0.48 13.99 17.46
C GLY A 144 -0.67 12.66 16.75
N PRO A 145 -1.90 12.14 16.67
CA PRO A 145 -2.19 10.88 15.98
C PRO A 145 -1.95 10.99 14.48
N THR A 146 -1.87 9.84 13.80
CA THR A 146 -1.86 9.82 12.33
C THR A 146 -3.11 10.52 11.80
N ALA A 147 -2.93 11.37 10.81
CA ALA A 147 -4.01 12.07 10.14
C ALA A 147 -4.20 11.55 8.73
N THR A 148 -5.45 11.45 8.28
CA THR A 148 -5.82 11.00 6.94
C THR A 148 -6.75 12.01 6.27
N VAL A 149 -6.85 11.94 4.94
CA VAL A 149 -7.87 12.61 4.13
C VAL A 149 -8.85 11.53 3.66
N PRO A 150 -9.95 11.29 4.36
CA PRO A 150 -10.93 10.28 3.97
C PRO A 150 -11.45 10.50 2.55
N PHE A 151 -11.82 9.44 1.86
CA PHE A 151 -12.33 9.40 0.48
C PHE A 151 -11.29 9.74 -0.60
N SER A 152 -10.01 9.87 -0.26
CA SER A 152 -8.96 10.30 -1.19
C SER A 152 -8.26 9.16 -1.93
N GLN A 153 -8.58 7.90 -1.65
CA GLN A 153 -7.86 6.75 -2.22
C GLN A 153 -7.97 6.63 -3.75
N TYR A 154 -8.99 7.21 -4.36
CA TYR A 154 -9.19 7.20 -5.81
C TYR A 154 -8.76 8.50 -6.50
N LEU A 155 -8.50 9.53 -5.69
CA LEU A 155 -8.08 10.83 -6.21
C LEU A 155 -6.68 10.73 -6.82
N SER A 156 -6.51 11.23 -8.04
CA SER A 156 -5.24 11.26 -8.74
C SER A 156 -5.08 12.53 -9.57
N PHE A 157 -3.84 12.94 -9.81
CA PHE A 157 -3.50 14.17 -10.51
C PHE A 157 -2.67 13.92 -11.76
N ASP A 158 -2.62 14.89 -12.65
CA ASP A 158 -1.61 14.95 -13.70
C ASP A 158 -0.22 15.09 -13.06
N SER A 159 0.78 14.48 -13.65
CA SER A 159 2.17 14.41 -13.19
C SER A 159 2.48 13.37 -12.10
N GLU A 160 1.51 12.58 -11.64
CA GLU A 160 1.79 11.49 -10.72
C GLU A 160 2.63 10.38 -11.36
N GLU A 161 2.51 10.14 -12.67
CA GLU A 161 3.35 9.16 -13.36
C GLU A 161 4.83 9.47 -13.26
N ASN A 162 5.21 10.73 -13.35
CA ASN A 162 6.58 11.16 -13.17
C ASN A 162 7.06 10.99 -11.73
N GLN A 163 6.15 10.98 -10.79
CA GLN A 163 6.41 10.78 -9.38
C GLN A 163 6.15 9.35 -8.92
N ASP A 164 5.59 8.55 -9.77
CA ASP A 164 5.39 7.12 -9.64
C ASP A 164 6.72 6.43 -9.70
N ASN A 165 7.47 6.54 -8.66
CA ASN A 165 8.79 6.04 -8.67
C ASN A 165 9.01 5.07 -7.52
N PHE A 166 10.00 4.32 -7.68
CA PHE A 166 10.43 3.36 -6.71
C PHE A 166 11.57 3.89 -5.85
N ALA A 167 11.87 5.13 -5.99
CA ALA A 167 13.11 5.58 -5.46
C ALA A 167 12.98 6.75 -4.58
N GLY A 168 11.93 6.85 -3.96
CA GLY A 168 12.04 7.84 -3.04
C GLY A 168 11.22 9.05 -3.06
N ALA A 169 10.30 9.10 -3.89
CA ALA A 169 9.19 9.91 -3.50
C ALA A 169 8.35 9.03 -2.60
N GLU A 170 8.86 8.74 -1.47
CA GLU A 170 8.06 8.14 -0.42
C GLU A 170 6.77 8.88 -0.25
N HIS A 171 6.80 10.14 -0.57
CA HIS A 171 5.77 11.08 -0.33
C HIS A 171 5.47 11.84 -1.60
N LEU A 172 4.42 11.46 -2.27
CA LEU A 172 3.77 12.35 -3.19
C LEU A 172 2.96 13.33 -2.38
N ASP A 173 3.25 14.58 -2.58
CA ASP A 173 2.45 15.62 -1.99
C ASP A 173 1.01 15.52 -2.50
N PHE A 174 0.07 15.82 -1.63
CA PHE A 174 -1.36 15.62 -1.87
C PHE A 174 -1.83 16.15 -3.22
N ASN A 175 -1.42 17.33 -3.56
CA ASN A 175 -1.47 17.92 -4.89
C ASN A 175 -0.45 19.05 -4.94
N TYR A 176 -0.28 19.68 -6.10
CA TYR A 176 0.63 20.81 -6.19
C TYR A 176 0.28 21.99 -5.29
N GLN A 177 -0.98 22.16 -4.95
CA GLN A 177 -1.41 23.19 -4.02
C GLN A 177 -1.06 22.79 -2.59
N LEU A 178 -1.30 21.54 -2.22
CA LEU A 178 -0.94 21.00 -0.91
C LEU A 178 0.57 20.79 -0.76
N SER A 179 1.27 20.42 -1.83
CA SER A 179 2.72 20.26 -1.84
C SER A 179 3.47 21.55 -1.53
N ARG A 180 2.84 22.69 -1.80
CA ARG A 180 3.38 24.01 -1.48
C ARG A 180 3.05 24.46 -0.06
N MET A 181 2.22 23.71 0.65
CA MET A 181 1.98 24.01 2.05
C MET A 181 3.23 23.65 2.86
N GLU A 182 3.73 24.62 3.61
CA GLU A 182 4.83 24.37 4.52
C GLU A 182 4.42 23.30 5.52
N ALA A 183 5.34 22.40 5.82
CA ALA A 183 5.19 21.48 6.93
C ALA A 183 4.90 22.28 8.20
N GLU A 184 4.08 21.71 9.06
CA GLU A 184 3.76 22.31 10.35
C GLU A 184 5.07 22.63 11.11
N PRO A 185 5.11 23.74 11.81
CA PRO A 185 6.27 24.08 12.61
C PRO A 185 6.49 23.06 13.72
N VAL A 186 7.73 22.78 14.01
CA VAL A 186 8.12 21.95 15.14
C VAL A 186 7.48 22.50 16.41
N SER A 187 6.72 21.67 17.11
CA SER A 187 6.15 21.99 18.42
C SER A 187 7.04 21.42 19.53
N GLY A 188 7.01 22.02 20.69
CA GLY A 188 7.76 21.54 21.84
C GLY A 188 8.73 22.61 22.40
N PRO A 189 9.45 22.28 23.48
CA PRO A 189 10.30 23.23 24.19
C PRO A 189 11.46 23.79 23.34
N ASP A 190 11.87 23.05 22.30
CA ASP A 190 12.95 23.45 21.39
C ASP A 190 12.44 24.19 20.14
N SER A 191 11.16 24.47 20.07
CA SER A 191 10.58 25.20 18.94
C SER A 191 11.10 26.65 18.92
N LYS A 192 11.44 27.13 17.72
CA LYS A 192 11.73 28.55 17.48
C LYS A 192 10.49 29.44 17.48
N TYR A 193 9.32 28.84 17.47
CA TYR A 193 8.04 29.52 17.46
C TYR A 193 7.42 29.52 18.86
N SER A 194 6.74 30.60 19.22
CA SER A 194 5.90 30.62 20.41
C SER A 194 4.69 29.70 20.23
N ARG A 195 4.03 29.37 21.34
CA ARG A 195 2.82 28.54 21.30
C ARG A 195 1.70 29.20 20.49
N GLU A 196 1.56 30.51 20.61
CA GLU A 196 0.58 31.29 19.88
C GLU A 196 0.85 31.26 18.37
N GLU A 197 2.11 31.44 17.96
CA GLU A 197 2.51 31.34 16.54
C GLU A 197 2.27 29.94 15.96
N ILE A 198 2.48 28.88 16.76
CA ILE A 198 2.19 27.51 16.33
C ILE A 198 0.70 27.34 16.09
N VAL A 199 -0.15 27.79 17.01
CA VAL A 199 -1.61 27.72 16.86
C VAL A 199 -2.10 28.50 15.64
N GLU A 200 -1.57 29.71 15.43
CA GLU A 200 -1.91 30.52 14.24
C GLU A 200 -1.55 29.81 12.93
N ARG A 201 -0.33 29.26 12.86
CA ARG A 201 0.14 28.52 11.66
C ARG A 201 -0.67 27.27 11.39
N ARG A 202 -1.03 26.50 12.42
CA ARG A 202 -1.91 25.34 12.30
C ARG A 202 -3.28 25.73 11.79
N THR A 203 -3.88 26.78 12.34
CA THR A 203 -5.17 27.28 11.87
C THR A 203 -5.12 27.69 10.41
N ALA A 204 -4.07 28.39 10.00
CA ALA A 204 -3.86 28.77 8.60
C ALA A 204 -3.68 27.54 7.68
N HIS A 205 -2.95 26.52 8.12
CA HIS A 205 -2.82 25.26 7.42
C HIS A 205 -4.18 24.56 7.25
N ASP A 206 -4.95 24.45 8.33
CA ASP A 206 -6.25 23.77 8.31
C ASP A 206 -7.27 24.48 7.40
N VAL A 207 -7.19 25.82 7.28
CA VAL A 207 -7.97 26.59 6.30
C VAL A 207 -7.56 26.21 4.88
N ARG A 208 -6.26 26.22 4.58
CA ARG A 208 -5.76 25.83 3.25
C ARG A 208 -6.10 24.40 2.87
N MET A 209 -6.07 23.48 3.84
CA MET A 209 -6.49 22.09 3.62
C MET A 209 -7.95 22.00 3.23
N ARG A 210 -8.84 22.73 3.93
CA ARG A 210 -10.26 22.76 3.56
C ARG A 210 -10.47 23.30 2.15
N GLU A 211 -9.84 24.43 1.82
CA GLU A 211 -9.92 25.01 0.48
C GLU A 211 -9.41 24.04 -0.60
N ALA A 212 -8.33 23.32 -0.33
CA ALA A 212 -7.74 22.40 -1.30
C ALA A 212 -8.58 21.16 -1.59
N VAL A 213 -9.36 20.67 -0.64
CA VAL A 213 -10.20 19.48 -0.85
C VAL A 213 -11.58 19.79 -1.43
N GLU A 214 -12.06 21.02 -1.29
CA GLU A 214 -13.40 21.44 -1.78
C GLU A 214 -13.52 21.35 -3.31
N ASP A 215 -12.45 21.60 -4.04
CA ASP A 215 -12.46 21.71 -5.51
C ASP A 215 -12.13 20.40 -6.24
N THR A 216 -12.12 19.26 -5.58
CA THR A 216 -11.70 17.99 -6.22
C THR A 216 -12.83 17.20 -6.87
N GLY A 217 -14.07 17.53 -6.57
CA GLY A 217 -15.26 16.76 -6.99
C GLY A 217 -15.49 15.46 -6.20
N TRP A 218 -14.56 15.07 -5.32
CA TRP A 218 -14.71 13.99 -4.34
C TRP A 218 -15.21 14.55 -3.00
N PRO A 219 -15.97 13.79 -2.20
CA PRO A 219 -16.47 14.23 -0.89
C PRO A 219 -15.35 14.16 0.17
N LEU A 220 -14.22 14.78 -0.10
CA LEU A 220 -13.05 14.71 0.77
C LEU A 220 -13.29 15.44 2.09
N VAL A 221 -12.78 14.86 3.16
CA VAL A 221 -12.67 15.53 4.45
C VAL A 221 -11.21 15.96 4.63
N SER A 222 -10.99 17.23 4.87
CA SER A 222 -9.65 17.83 4.86
C SER A 222 -8.67 17.18 5.84
N THR A 223 -9.16 16.70 6.98
CA THR A 223 -8.34 16.01 7.96
C THR A 223 -9.23 15.20 8.90
N LEU A 224 -8.92 13.92 9.03
CA LEU A 224 -9.41 13.04 10.07
C LEU A 224 -8.22 12.55 10.89
N GLU A 225 -8.10 13.01 12.12
CA GLU A 225 -7.11 12.49 13.04
C GLU A 225 -7.59 11.16 13.63
N ALA A 226 -6.71 10.18 13.69
CA ALA A 226 -7.00 8.90 14.32
C ALA A 226 -6.97 9.05 15.85
N ALA A 227 -7.92 9.82 16.40
CA ALA A 227 -8.11 10.07 17.82
C ALA A 227 -9.51 10.66 18.08
N PRO A 228 -10.07 10.49 19.31
CA PRO A 228 -9.49 9.68 20.38
C PRO A 228 -9.54 8.19 20.10
N LEU A 229 -8.50 7.46 20.46
CA LEU A 229 -8.43 6.01 20.40
C LEU A 229 -8.22 5.43 21.80
N ARG A 230 -8.80 4.27 22.04
CA ARG A 230 -8.53 3.49 23.25
C ARG A 230 -7.36 2.55 23.05
N ALA A 231 -6.67 2.22 24.15
CA ALA A 231 -5.62 1.22 24.16
C ALA A 231 -6.07 -0.07 23.46
N GLY A 232 -5.32 -0.51 22.45
CA GLY A 232 -5.65 -1.67 21.65
C GLY A 232 -6.37 -1.37 20.33
N SER A 233 -6.74 -0.12 20.05
CA SER A 233 -7.35 0.23 18.77
C SER A 233 -6.42 -0.05 17.60
N VAL A 234 -7.01 -0.51 16.48
CA VAL A 234 -6.31 -0.76 15.22
C VAL A 234 -6.96 0.07 14.12
N VAL A 235 -6.14 0.83 13.41
CA VAL A 235 -6.57 1.64 12.27
C VAL A 235 -6.08 0.99 10.99
N PHE A 236 -6.98 0.74 10.06
CA PHE A 236 -6.67 0.27 8.71
C PHE A 236 -6.97 1.37 7.72
N TYR A 237 -6.09 1.61 6.77
CA TYR A 237 -6.38 2.50 5.67
C TYR A 237 -5.79 2.01 4.35
N SER A 238 -6.40 2.47 3.26
CA SER A 238 -5.92 2.16 1.92
C SER A 238 -4.53 2.78 1.72
N HIS A 239 -3.63 2.02 1.14
CA HIS A 239 -2.31 2.50 0.75
C HIS A 239 -2.35 3.75 -0.15
N ASN A 240 -3.46 3.97 -0.84
CA ASN A 240 -3.70 5.13 -1.67
C ASN A 240 -4.42 6.30 -0.96
N THR A 241 -4.77 6.17 0.31
CA THR A 241 -5.35 7.27 1.07
C THR A 241 -4.27 8.29 1.42
N PHE A 242 -4.52 9.56 1.16
CA PHE A 242 -3.63 10.61 1.62
C PHE A 242 -3.60 10.65 3.14
N HIS A 243 -2.40 10.66 3.67
CA HIS A 243 -2.18 10.68 5.11
C HIS A 243 -0.87 11.39 5.46
N ARG A 244 -0.64 11.57 6.75
CA ARG A 244 0.64 12.02 7.29
C ARG A 244 0.86 11.52 8.70
N GLY A 245 2.11 11.33 9.07
CA GLY A 245 2.51 11.25 10.47
C GLY A 245 2.34 12.64 11.08
N ASN A 246 1.46 12.74 12.06
CA ASN A 246 1.21 13.98 12.76
C ASN A 246 2.02 13.98 14.06
N HIS A 247 2.94 14.91 14.19
CA HIS A 247 3.81 15.03 15.36
C HIS A 247 3.42 16.22 16.26
N ARG A 248 2.22 16.73 16.08
CA ARG A 248 1.66 17.79 16.88
C ARG A 248 1.40 17.28 18.28
N ARG A 249 2.30 17.53 19.21
CA ARG A 249 2.04 17.29 20.62
C ARG A 249 1.88 18.61 21.33
N ASP A 250 0.71 18.80 21.88
CA ASP A 250 0.40 19.97 22.69
C ASP A 250 0.56 19.72 24.21
N ASP A 251 0.84 18.48 24.57
CA ASP A 251 1.12 18.05 25.94
C ASP A 251 2.61 18.19 26.32
N TRP A 252 3.19 19.29 26.02
CA TRP A 252 4.61 19.64 26.06
C TRP A 252 5.43 19.13 27.25
N ASN A 253 4.78 18.82 28.35
CA ASN A 253 5.45 18.41 29.57
C ASN A 253 5.28 16.93 29.91
N THR A 254 4.44 16.19 29.20
CA THR A 254 4.08 14.81 29.56
C THR A 254 4.58 13.75 28.60
N TRP A 255 5.09 14.14 27.44
CA TRP A 255 5.47 13.19 26.39
C TRP A 255 6.60 12.23 26.79
N LYS A 256 7.48 12.60 27.73
CA LYS A 256 8.52 11.71 28.24
C LYS A 256 7.95 10.61 29.12
N ASP A 257 6.93 10.96 29.89
CA ASP A 257 6.28 10.02 30.79
C ASP A 257 5.18 9.21 30.10
N ASN A 258 4.62 9.77 29.02
CA ASN A 258 3.56 9.16 28.22
C ASN A 258 3.89 9.27 26.71
N PRO A 259 4.87 8.51 26.21
CA PRO A 259 5.18 8.47 24.79
C PRO A 259 4.00 7.85 24.02
N ARG A 260 3.76 8.31 22.78
CA ARG A 260 2.82 7.67 21.90
C ARG A 260 3.55 6.60 21.10
N PHE A 261 3.29 5.34 21.38
CA PHE A 261 3.76 4.23 20.58
C PHE A 261 2.77 3.89 19.47
N MET A 262 3.28 3.45 18.35
CA MET A 262 2.51 3.00 17.21
C MET A 262 3.28 1.93 16.46
N TRP A 263 2.63 0.80 16.22
CA TRP A 263 3.14 -0.24 15.34
C TRP A 263 2.51 -0.10 13.97
N ARG A 264 3.32 -0.12 12.93
CA ARG A 264 2.89 -0.02 11.53
C ARG A 264 3.20 -1.30 10.80
N PHE A 265 2.19 -1.84 10.10
CA PHE A 265 2.28 -3.02 9.27
C PHE A 265 1.77 -2.68 7.88
N TRP A 266 2.54 -3.03 6.88
CA TRP A 266 2.11 -3.02 5.50
C TRP A 266 1.66 -4.41 5.11
N LEU A 267 0.39 -4.55 4.77
CA LEU A 267 -0.25 -5.82 4.48
C LEU A 267 -0.64 -5.87 3.02
N TYR A 268 -0.44 -7.01 2.37
CA TYR A 268 -0.78 -7.13 0.97
C TYR A 268 -1.50 -8.43 0.62
N ARG A 269 -2.25 -8.35 -0.48
CA ARG A 269 -3.08 -9.41 -1.02
C ARG A 269 -2.23 -10.48 -1.69
N THR A 270 -2.52 -11.73 -1.37
CA THR A 270 -1.92 -12.91 -2.02
C THR A 270 -2.96 -13.83 -2.68
N SER A 271 -4.24 -13.62 -2.42
CA SER A 271 -5.36 -14.37 -3.00
C SER A 271 -6.45 -13.45 -3.54
N GLU A 272 -7.29 -13.95 -4.41
CA GLU A 272 -8.48 -13.23 -4.88
C GLU A 272 -9.54 -13.16 -3.77
N PRO A 273 -10.53 -12.24 -3.87
CA PRO A 273 -11.70 -12.25 -3.02
C PRO A 273 -12.46 -13.58 -3.08
N ASP A 274 -13.22 -13.91 -2.03
CA ASP A 274 -13.87 -15.20 -1.85
C ASP A 274 -15.10 -15.47 -2.76
N ASP A 275 -15.42 -14.62 -3.74
CA ASP A 275 -16.60 -14.70 -4.63
C ASP A 275 -17.92 -14.86 -3.86
N VAL A 276 -18.11 -14.01 -2.86
CA VAL A 276 -19.34 -13.93 -2.08
C VAL A 276 -20.15 -12.73 -2.56
N ALA A 277 -21.37 -12.96 -3.02
CA ALA A 277 -22.23 -11.87 -3.45
C ALA A 277 -22.42 -10.83 -2.33
N PRO A 278 -22.11 -9.54 -2.58
CA PRO A 278 -22.29 -8.50 -1.58
C PRO A 278 -23.78 -8.26 -1.28
N ALA A 279 -24.06 -7.70 -0.10
CA ALA A 279 -25.38 -7.18 0.18
C ALA A 279 -25.72 -6.06 -0.82
N GLU A 280 -26.99 -6.03 -1.25
CA GLU A 280 -27.47 -4.93 -2.10
C GLU A 280 -27.38 -3.60 -1.34
N MET A 281 -26.75 -2.62 -1.96
CA MET A 281 -26.52 -1.29 -1.38
C MET A 281 -27.14 -0.20 -2.25
N ASP A 282 -27.95 0.65 -1.63
CA ASP A 282 -28.40 1.89 -2.27
C ASP A 282 -27.36 3.00 -2.03
N TRP A 283 -26.50 3.20 -3.01
CA TRP A 283 -25.45 4.21 -2.98
C TRP A 283 -25.97 5.65 -3.06
N ASN A 284 -27.24 5.82 -3.42
CA ASN A 284 -27.87 7.16 -3.49
C ASN A 284 -28.57 7.52 -2.17
N ALA A 285 -28.72 6.55 -1.26
CA ALA A 285 -29.34 6.75 0.06
C ALA A 285 -28.32 6.84 1.20
N LEU A 286 -27.05 7.12 0.88
CA LEU A 286 -26.03 7.34 1.89
C LEU A 286 -26.33 8.63 2.67
N GLY A 287 -26.24 8.53 3.99
CA GLY A 287 -26.38 9.64 4.91
C GLY A 287 -25.03 10.25 5.31
N VAL A 288 -24.99 10.78 6.52
CA VAL A 288 -23.74 11.27 7.12
C VAL A 288 -22.87 10.09 7.51
N ASP A 289 -21.62 10.10 7.06
CA ASP A 289 -20.63 9.09 7.48
C ASP A 289 -20.32 9.24 8.98
N PRO A 290 -20.52 8.19 9.79
CA PRO A 290 -20.39 8.31 11.23
C PRO A 290 -18.96 8.61 11.70
N LEU A 291 -17.95 8.22 10.94
CA LEU A 291 -16.54 8.43 11.31
C LEU A 291 -16.05 9.82 10.90
N SER A 292 -16.18 10.16 9.63
CA SER A 292 -15.65 11.41 9.08
C SER A 292 -16.62 12.61 9.20
N GLN A 293 -17.88 12.35 9.52
CA GLN A 293 -18.99 13.33 9.54
C GLN A 293 -19.28 13.97 8.16
N ALA A 294 -18.76 13.39 7.08
CA ALA A 294 -19.07 13.82 5.73
C ALA A 294 -20.54 13.52 5.39
N ASP A 295 -21.22 14.47 4.78
CA ASP A 295 -22.56 14.27 4.21
C ASP A 295 -22.44 13.61 2.83
N LEU A 296 -22.63 12.30 2.78
CA LEU A 296 -22.51 11.50 1.57
C LEU A 296 -23.79 11.55 0.71
N SER A 297 -24.87 12.14 1.20
CA SER A 297 -26.11 12.33 0.41
C SER A 297 -25.89 13.23 -0.80
N THR A 298 -24.81 14.01 -0.81
CA THR A 298 -24.41 14.90 -1.89
C THR A 298 -23.38 14.29 -2.85
N ALA A 299 -22.94 13.06 -2.59
CA ALA A 299 -21.98 12.38 -3.47
C ALA A 299 -22.59 12.19 -4.88
N SER A 300 -21.82 12.57 -5.91
CA SER A 300 -22.30 12.47 -7.29
C SER A 300 -22.38 11.01 -7.76
N ASP A 301 -23.18 10.76 -8.80
CA ASP A 301 -23.24 9.44 -9.46
C ASP A 301 -21.87 8.99 -10.00
N ASP A 302 -20.96 9.91 -10.28
CA ASP A 302 -19.60 9.60 -10.69
C ASP A 302 -18.84 8.93 -9.55
N VAL A 303 -18.89 9.51 -8.37
CA VAL A 303 -18.25 9.02 -7.15
C VAL A 303 -18.84 7.67 -6.72
N THR A 304 -20.16 7.59 -6.63
CA THR A 304 -20.86 6.37 -6.19
C THR A 304 -20.67 5.20 -7.14
N THR A 305 -20.51 5.47 -8.47
CA THR A 305 -20.17 4.42 -9.44
C THR A 305 -18.80 3.81 -9.18
N VAL A 306 -17.80 4.60 -8.80
CA VAL A 306 -16.47 4.10 -8.43
C VAL A 306 -16.55 3.27 -7.16
N TRP A 307 -17.23 3.77 -6.12
CA TRP A 307 -17.39 3.03 -4.86
C TRP A 307 -18.13 1.71 -5.05
N ARG A 308 -19.21 1.72 -5.83
CA ARG A 308 -19.99 0.52 -6.16
C ARG A 308 -19.12 -0.55 -6.81
N TYR A 309 -18.24 -0.14 -7.74
CA TYR A 309 -17.31 -1.08 -8.37
C TYR A 309 -16.40 -1.73 -7.34
N HIS A 310 -15.72 -0.95 -6.51
CA HIS A 310 -14.74 -1.46 -5.57
C HIS A 310 -15.37 -2.26 -4.43
N TYR A 311 -16.53 -1.86 -3.96
CA TYR A 311 -17.30 -2.65 -3.00
C TYR A 311 -17.63 -4.04 -3.54
N HIS A 312 -18.16 -4.10 -4.76
CA HIS A 312 -18.48 -5.37 -5.41
C HIS A 312 -17.21 -6.21 -5.65
N TRP A 313 -16.15 -5.57 -6.12
CA TRP A 313 -14.87 -6.23 -6.37
C TRP A 313 -14.24 -6.82 -5.09
N LEU A 314 -14.31 -6.12 -3.96
CA LEU A 314 -13.81 -6.63 -2.68
C LEU A 314 -14.50 -7.93 -2.24
N HIS A 315 -15.73 -8.13 -2.66
CA HIS A 315 -16.50 -9.34 -2.35
C HIS A 315 -16.30 -10.47 -3.37
N THR A 316 -16.21 -10.13 -4.65
CA THR A 316 -16.32 -11.13 -5.73
C THR A 316 -15.07 -11.24 -6.61
N GLY A 317 -14.15 -10.29 -6.54
CA GLY A 317 -13.05 -10.16 -7.52
C GLY A 317 -13.51 -9.76 -8.92
N GLN A 318 -14.79 -9.42 -9.11
CA GLN A 318 -15.40 -9.15 -10.41
C GLN A 318 -16.06 -7.78 -10.46
N ALA A 319 -16.33 -7.31 -11.68
CA ALA A 319 -17.14 -6.10 -11.90
C ALA A 319 -18.59 -6.31 -11.44
N PRO A 320 -19.26 -5.25 -10.94
CA PRO A 320 -20.70 -5.31 -10.66
C PRO A 320 -21.52 -5.47 -11.95
N PRO A 321 -22.78 -5.90 -11.83
CA PRO A 321 -23.71 -5.88 -12.96
C PRO A 321 -23.79 -4.49 -13.62
N PRO A 322 -24.18 -4.38 -14.89
CA PRO A 322 -24.38 -3.09 -15.54
C PRO A 322 -25.27 -2.14 -14.73
N LEU A 323 -25.09 -0.83 -14.94
CA LEU A 323 -25.94 0.18 -14.32
C LEU A 323 -27.39 0.02 -14.80
N SER A 324 -28.35 0.24 -13.91
CA SER A 324 -29.77 0.13 -14.23
C SER A 324 -30.21 1.13 -15.31
N ASN A 325 -29.56 2.27 -15.40
CA ASN A 325 -29.77 3.32 -16.40
C ASN A 325 -28.79 3.27 -17.59
N ALA A 326 -28.02 2.19 -17.73
CA ALA A 326 -26.99 2.04 -18.76
C ALA A 326 -27.48 2.36 -20.19
N SER A 327 -28.72 1.98 -20.51
CA SER A 327 -29.32 2.26 -21.84
C SER A 327 -29.58 3.74 -22.13
N ALA A 328 -29.61 4.58 -21.10
CA ALA A 328 -29.80 6.04 -21.23
C ALA A 328 -28.47 6.81 -21.33
N LEU A 329 -27.34 6.13 -21.09
CA LEU A 329 -26.02 6.75 -21.13
C LEU A 329 -25.43 6.70 -22.54
N ASP A 330 -24.90 7.83 -23.00
CA ASP A 330 -24.21 7.93 -24.29
C ASP A 330 -22.70 7.74 -24.08
N PRO A 331 -22.10 6.69 -24.69
CA PRO A 331 -20.66 6.44 -24.57
C PRO A 331 -19.77 7.58 -25.08
N GLU A 332 -20.20 8.31 -26.11
CA GLU A 332 -19.44 9.46 -26.63
C GLU A 332 -19.45 10.63 -25.65
N ALA A 333 -20.60 10.90 -25.03
CA ALA A 333 -20.70 11.91 -23.98
C ALA A 333 -19.86 11.55 -22.75
N LEU A 334 -19.86 10.27 -22.32
CA LEU A 334 -19.01 9.80 -21.24
C LEU A 334 -17.51 9.95 -21.58
N TYR A 335 -17.11 9.63 -22.80
CA TYR A 335 -15.74 9.88 -23.24
C TYR A 335 -15.40 11.38 -23.18
N GLY A 336 -16.32 12.25 -23.61
CA GLY A 336 -16.17 13.71 -23.48
C GLY A 336 -15.96 14.15 -22.02
N GLN A 337 -16.70 13.57 -21.07
CA GLN A 337 -16.54 13.81 -19.65
C GLN A 337 -15.16 13.31 -19.14
N MET A 338 -14.70 12.14 -19.61
CA MET A 338 -13.38 11.63 -19.28
C MET A 338 -12.25 12.56 -19.76
N LEU A 339 -12.49 13.38 -20.81
CA LEU A 339 -11.55 14.38 -21.30
C LEU A 339 -11.63 15.73 -20.54
N ALA A 340 -12.51 15.90 -19.58
CA ALA A 340 -12.65 17.14 -18.83
C ALA A 340 -11.31 17.57 -18.18
N VAL A 341 -11.03 18.88 -18.19
CA VAL A 341 -9.78 19.47 -17.72
C VAL A 341 -9.97 20.04 -16.31
N GLY A 342 -8.92 20.04 -15.51
CA GLY A 342 -8.90 20.60 -14.16
C GLY A 342 -9.11 19.54 -13.07
N GLU A 343 -8.60 19.85 -11.90
CA GLU A 343 -8.65 18.96 -10.73
C GLU A 343 -10.09 18.81 -10.23
N SER A 344 -10.90 19.87 -10.31
CA SER A 344 -12.32 19.83 -9.95
C SER A 344 -13.16 18.83 -10.77
N ASN A 345 -12.65 18.39 -11.92
CA ASN A 345 -13.30 17.39 -12.76
C ASN A 345 -12.69 15.98 -12.60
N GLU A 346 -11.86 15.76 -11.61
CA GLU A 346 -11.19 14.47 -11.45
C GLU A 346 -12.21 13.35 -11.15
N ALA A 347 -13.13 13.55 -10.23
CA ALA A 347 -14.20 12.61 -9.94
C ALA A 347 -15.08 12.31 -11.18
N VAL A 348 -15.37 13.34 -12.00
CA VAL A 348 -16.11 13.19 -13.25
C VAL A 348 -15.35 12.34 -14.26
N ARG A 349 -14.03 12.55 -14.41
CA ARG A 349 -13.19 11.72 -15.30
C ARG A 349 -13.20 10.26 -14.90
N MET A 350 -12.99 10.02 -13.61
CA MET A 350 -12.97 8.65 -13.07
C MET A 350 -14.33 7.98 -13.16
N GLY A 351 -15.39 8.69 -12.74
CA GLY A 351 -16.76 8.20 -12.83
C GLY A 351 -17.18 7.89 -14.27
N ALA A 352 -16.82 8.73 -15.22
CA ALA A 352 -17.10 8.49 -16.64
C ALA A 352 -16.43 7.20 -17.15
N ALA A 353 -15.19 6.94 -16.77
CA ALA A 353 -14.48 5.72 -17.16
C ALA A 353 -15.14 4.45 -16.57
N TYR A 354 -15.53 4.48 -15.29
CA TYR A 354 -16.26 3.37 -14.66
C TYR A 354 -17.69 3.22 -15.20
N LYS A 355 -18.38 4.30 -15.54
CA LYS A 355 -19.68 4.25 -16.21
C LYS A 355 -19.59 3.63 -17.60
N LEU A 356 -18.54 3.96 -18.38
CA LEU A 356 -18.27 3.29 -19.66
C LEU A 356 -18.13 1.77 -19.47
N ALA A 357 -17.35 1.32 -18.48
CA ALA A 357 -17.22 -0.10 -18.18
C ALA A 357 -18.54 -0.75 -17.76
N ALA A 358 -19.41 0.00 -17.07
CA ALA A 358 -20.68 -0.48 -16.53
C ALA A 358 -21.88 -0.37 -17.51
N LEU A 359 -21.65 -0.05 -18.79
CA LEU A 359 -22.71 0.05 -19.80
C LEU A 359 -23.31 -1.29 -20.21
N GLY A 360 -22.64 -2.42 -19.95
CA GLY A 360 -23.02 -3.72 -20.49
C GLY A 360 -22.83 -3.85 -22.02
N GLN A 361 -22.21 -2.86 -22.67
CA GLN A 361 -21.88 -2.81 -24.09
C GLN A 361 -20.36 -2.88 -24.25
N THR A 362 -19.79 -4.02 -23.97
CA THR A 362 -18.34 -4.22 -23.79
C THR A 362 -17.51 -3.68 -24.96
N ASP A 363 -17.86 -4.02 -26.21
CA ASP A 363 -17.09 -3.58 -27.38
C ASP A 363 -17.06 -2.05 -27.53
N ARG A 364 -18.21 -1.39 -27.29
CA ARG A 364 -18.29 0.08 -27.35
C ARG A 364 -17.53 0.75 -26.21
N ALA A 365 -17.61 0.18 -25.02
CA ALA A 365 -16.85 0.65 -23.87
C ALA A 365 -15.34 0.58 -24.13
N ILE A 366 -14.88 -0.56 -24.63
CA ILE A 366 -13.48 -0.78 -25.00
C ILE A 366 -13.00 0.22 -26.03
N GLU A 367 -13.78 0.46 -27.10
CA GLU A 367 -13.43 1.42 -28.15
C GLU A 367 -13.11 2.83 -27.58
N TRP A 368 -13.95 3.35 -26.71
CA TRP A 368 -13.75 4.66 -26.13
C TRP A 368 -12.65 4.70 -25.06
N LEU A 369 -12.59 3.70 -24.21
CA LEU A 369 -11.56 3.60 -23.21
C LEU A 369 -10.17 3.41 -23.81
N GLU A 370 -10.05 2.63 -24.88
CA GLU A 370 -8.76 2.45 -25.58
C GLU A 370 -8.26 3.78 -26.18
N LYS A 371 -9.14 4.61 -26.72
CA LYS A 371 -8.75 5.97 -27.17
C LYS A 371 -8.14 6.78 -26.01
N GLY A 372 -8.75 6.68 -24.82
CA GLY A 372 -8.24 7.33 -23.60
C GLY A 372 -6.88 6.78 -23.14
N LEU A 373 -6.65 5.47 -23.26
CA LEU A 373 -5.40 4.82 -22.89
C LEU A 373 -4.19 5.38 -23.65
N TYR A 374 -4.38 5.82 -24.89
CA TYR A 374 -3.32 6.44 -25.70
C TYR A 374 -3.30 7.96 -25.60
N SER A 375 -4.05 8.57 -24.68
CA SER A 375 -4.00 10.00 -24.46
C SER A 375 -2.61 10.47 -24.03
N GLY A 376 -2.18 11.61 -24.53
CA GLY A 376 -0.98 12.29 -24.03
C GLY A 376 -1.14 12.85 -22.62
N ARG A 377 -2.40 12.99 -22.13
CA ARG A 377 -2.70 13.48 -20.79
C ARG A 377 -2.80 12.32 -19.81
N GLU A 378 -2.02 12.39 -18.75
CA GLU A 378 -1.89 11.32 -17.76
C GLU A 378 -3.21 11.00 -17.06
N SER A 379 -3.95 12.01 -16.58
CA SER A 379 -5.22 11.79 -15.87
C SER A 379 -6.26 11.08 -16.74
N VAL A 380 -6.28 11.34 -18.06
CA VAL A 380 -7.15 10.62 -19.00
C VAL A 380 -6.69 9.19 -19.21
N ARG A 381 -5.38 8.99 -19.41
CA ARG A 381 -4.79 7.65 -19.58
C ARG A 381 -5.05 6.79 -18.37
N ARG A 382 -4.93 7.34 -17.17
CA ARG A 382 -5.18 6.66 -15.91
C ARG A 382 -6.65 6.28 -15.75
N ALA A 383 -7.58 7.23 -15.96
CA ALA A 383 -9.02 6.96 -15.92
C ALA A 383 -9.40 5.84 -16.92
N ALA A 384 -8.89 5.93 -18.14
CA ALA A 384 -9.11 4.92 -19.17
C ALA A 384 -8.55 3.54 -18.76
N THR A 385 -7.37 3.50 -18.15
CA THR A 385 -6.78 2.25 -17.63
C THR A 385 -7.67 1.63 -16.56
N CYS A 386 -8.16 2.41 -15.60
CA CYS A 386 -9.09 1.95 -14.57
C CYS A 386 -10.42 1.45 -15.17
N GLY A 387 -10.96 2.16 -16.16
CA GLY A 387 -12.16 1.73 -16.87
C GLY A 387 -11.96 0.41 -17.62
N LEU A 388 -10.83 0.23 -18.32
CA LEU A 388 -10.49 -1.03 -18.99
C LEU A 388 -10.27 -2.18 -18.01
N ILE A 389 -9.66 -1.91 -16.85
CA ILE A 389 -9.55 -2.91 -15.76
C ILE A 389 -10.95 -3.29 -15.27
N ALA A 390 -11.86 -2.33 -15.15
CA ALA A 390 -13.24 -2.59 -14.74
C ALA A 390 -14.04 -3.39 -15.79
N VAL A 391 -13.70 -3.30 -17.07
CA VAL A 391 -14.25 -4.18 -18.12
C VAL A 391 -13.78 -5.63 -17.94
N GLY A 392 -12.60 -5.85 -17.38
CA GLY A 392 -12.03 -7.18 -17.13
C GLY A 392 -11.36 -7.79 -18.36
N ASN A 393 -11.35 -9.13 -18.44
CA ASN A 393 -10.59 -9.88 -19.44
C ASN A 393 -10.89 -9.51 -20.90
N ALA A 394 -12.09 -9.03 -21.22
CA ALA A 394 -12.44 -8.58 -22.56
C ALA A 394 -11.53 -7.42 -23.05
N SER A 395 -10.92 -6.66 -22.14
CA SER A 395 -9.98 -5.58 -22.45
C SER A 395 -8.52 -6.04 -22.64
N ALA A 396 -8.20 -7.31 -22.42
CA ALA A 396 -6.82 -7.81 -22.46
C ALA A 396 -6.10 -7.49 -23.77
N ALA A 397 -6.82 -7.59 -24.90
CA ALA A 397 -6.25 -7.28 -26.22
C ALA A 397 -5.81 -5.80 -26.35
N CYS A 398 -6.49 -4.86 -25.68
CA CYS A 398 -6.11 -3.44 -25.65
C CYS A 398 -4.78 -3.26 -24.90
N PHE A 399 -4.68 -3.90 -23.74
CA PHE A 399 -3.47 -3.84 -22.94
C PHE A 399 -2.27 -4.52 -23.63
N LEU A 400 -2.48 -5.64 -24.33
CA LEU A 400 -1.43 -6.28 -25.15
C LEU A 400 -0.92 -5.33 -26.24
N ARG A 401 -1.80 -4.58 -26.91
CA ARG A 401 -1.38 -3.55 -27.87
C ARG A 401 -0.60 -2.42 -27.20
N ALA A 402 -1.04 -2.00 -26.01
CA ALA A 402 -0.38 -0.94 -25.24
C ALA A 402 1.04 -1.34 -24.78
N VAL A 403 1.26 -2.60 -24.44
CA VAL A 403 2.59 -3.15 -24.11
C VAL A 403 3.59 -2.95 -25.24
N ALA A 404 3.16 -2.99 -26.49
CA ALA A 404 4.01 -2.77 -27.66
C ALA A 404 4.20 -1.27 -28.03
N SER A 405 3.65 -0.33 -27.26
CA SER A 405 3.73 1.10 -27.54
C SER A 405 5.15 1.64 -27.43
N PRO A 406 5.56 2.59 -28.31
CA PRO A 406 6.83 3.30 -28.14
C PRO A 406 6.86 4.20 -26.89
N ALA A 407 5.68 4.63 -26.40
CA ALA A 407 5.57 5.49 -25.24
C ALA A 407 5.67 4.70 -23.92
N LYS A 408 6.65 5.02 -23.10
CA LYS A 408 6.95 4.34 -21.81
C LYS A 408 5.70 4.24 -20.92
N TRP A 409 4.97 5.34 -20.76
CA TRP A 409 3.81 5.38 -19.87
C TRP A 409 2.61 4.58 -20.39
N VAL A 410 2.45 4.47 -21.70
CA VAL A 410 1.44 3.59 -22.31
C VAL A 410 1.83 2.13 -22.11
N ARG A 411 3.12 1.76 -22.29
CA ARG A 411 3.60 0.40 -21.97
C ARG A 411 3.38 0.07 -20.49
N LYS A 412 3.71 1.00 -19.59
CA LYS A 412 3.43 0.83 -18.14
C LYS A 412 1.96 0.54 -17.88
N ALA A 413 1.05 1.36 -18.44
CA ALA A 413 -0.39 1.17 -18.30
C ALA A 413 -0.86 -0.17 -18.88
N GLY A 414 -0.31 -0.59 -20.04
CA GLY A 414 -0.59 -1.89 -20.64
C GLY A 414 -0.19 -3.05 -19.74
N VAL A 415 1.05 -3.04 -19.25
CA VAL A 415 1.56 -4.09 -18.34
C VAL A 415 0.76 -4.12 -17.04
N HIS A 416 0.50 -2.96 -16.44
CA HIS A 416 -0.30 -2.84 -15.23
C HIS A 416 -1.70 -3.41 -15.41
N GLY A 417 -2.38 -2.97 -16.49
CA GLY A 417 -3.75 -3.39 -16.77
C GLY A 417 -3.90 -4.90 -17.01
N LEU A 418 -2.92 -5.53 -17.66
CA LEU A 418 -2.93 -7.00 -17.84
C LEU A 418 -3.01 -7.74 -16.50
N GLY A 419 -2.27 -7.31 -15.49
CA GLY A 419 -2.27 -7.96 -14.17
C GLY A 419 -3.61 -7.90 -13.44
N ASP A 420 -4.41 -6.87 -13.72
CA ASP A 420 -5.65 -6.61 -13.01
C ASP A 420 -6.91 -6.99 -13.79
N ALA A 421 -6.80 -7.11 -15.12
CA ALA A 421 -7.93 -7.41 -15.99
C ALA A 421 -7.83 -8.76 -16.71
N ALA A 422 -6.64 -9.16 -17.17
CA ALA A 422 -6.50 -10.31 -18.03
C ALA A 422 -6.53 -11.65 -17.29
N ASP A 423 -7.08 -12.66 -17.92
CA ASP A 423 -6.86 -14.04 -17.53
C ASP A 423 -5.44 -14.46 -17.94
N LEU A 424 -4.81 -15.30 -17.12
CA LEU A 424 -3.48 -15.82 -17.42
C LEU A 424 -3.58 -16.79 -18.61
N SER A 425 -2.81 -16.48 -19.66
CA SER A 425 -2.66 -17.32 -20.85
C SER A 425 -1.22 -17.32 -21.32
N GLY A 426 -0.86 -18.23 -22.23
CA GLY A 426 0.48 -18.27 -22.79
C GLY A 426 0.88 -16.95 -23.43
N ASP A 427 0.01 -16.35 -24.24
CA ASP A 427 0.29 -15.09 -24.95
C ASP A 427 0.44 -13.90 -23.98
N VAL A 428 -0.40 -13.82 -22.94
CA VAL A 428 -0.31 -12.77 -21.91
C VAL A 428 0.99 -12.92 -21.13
N LEU A 429 1.32 -14.13 -20.70
CA LEU A 429 2.56 -14.38 -19.97
C LEU A 429 3.79 -14.09 -20.83
N GLU A 430 3.81 -14.52 -22.09
CA GLU A 430 4.92 -14.26 -23.01
C GLU A 430 5.15 -12.76 -23.19
N ALA A 431 4.08 -11.98 -23.41
CA ALA A 431 4.17 -10.53 -23.56
C ALA A 431 4.74 -9.85 -22.31
N VAL A 432 4.24 -10.20 -21.11
CA VAL A 432 4.70 -9.60 -19.85
C VAL A 432 6.13 -10.07 -19.50
N ALA A 433 6.45 -11.33 -19.73
CA ALA A 433 7.80 -11.88 -19.51
C ALA A 433 8.83 -11.25 -20.46
N ALA A 434 8.47 -10.97 -21.72
CA ALA A 434 9.32 -10.24 -22.65
C ALA A 434 9.62 -8.83 -22.16
N VAL A 435 8.63 -8.13 -21.60
CA VAL A 435 8.82 -6.82 -20.96
C VAL A 435 9.75 -6.94 -19.76
N LEU A 436 9.51 -7.89 -18.86
CA LEU A 436 10.35 -8.12 -17.68
C LEU A 436 11.82 -8.34 -18.07
N GLN A 437 12.05 -9.02 -19.18
CA GLN A 437 13.39 -9.36 -19.62
C GLN A 437 14.08 -8.26 -20.44
N GLY A 438 13.35 -7.47 -21.20
CA GLY A 438 13.95 -6.66 -22.26
C GLY A 438 13.44 -5.23 -22.40
N ASP A 439 12.46 -4.78 -21.64
CA ASP A 439 12.07 -3.35 -21.71
C ASP A 439 13.23 -2.46 -21.31
N SER A 440 13.42 -1.37 -22.04
CA SER A 440 14.48 -0.41 -21.76
C SER A 440 14.30 0.27 -20.39
N SER A 441 13.07 0.40 -19.91
CA SER A 441 12.74 1.04 -18.65
C SER A 441 12.76 0.05 -17.48
N VAL A 442 13.61 0.27 -16.49
CA VAL A 442 13.63 -0.46 -15.21
C VAL A 442 12.27 -0.37 -14.53
N HIS A 443 11.63 0.82 -14.59
CA HIS A 443 10.32 1.03 -14.02
C HIS A 443 9.25 0.12 -14.65
N VAL A 444 9.22 0.03 -15.98
CA VAL A 444 8.30 -0.86 -16.70
C VAL A 444 8.62 -2.33 -16.41
N ARG A 445 9.91 -2.73 -16.34
CA ARG A 445 10.31 -4.07 -15.93
C ARG A 445 9.85 -4.41 -14.50
N SER A 446 9.95 -3.46 -13.58
CA SER A 446 9.49 -3.68 -12.18
C SER A 446 7.98 -3.89 -12.10
N VAL A 447 7.21 -3.12 -12.89
CA VAL A 447 5.76 -3.33 -13.01
C VAL A 447 5.45 -4.69 -13.61
N ALA A 448 6.22 -5.13 -14.63
CA ALA A 448 6.04 -6.45 -15.23
C ALA A 448 6.29 -7.59 -14.23
N ALA A 449 7.32 -7.47 -13.40
CA ALA A 449 7.57 -8.44 -12.32
C ALA A 449 6.36 -8.55 -11.38
N GLY A 450 5.81 -7.43 -10.92
CA GLY A 450 4.61 -7.41 -10.07
C GLY A 450 3.35 -7.93 -10.77
N THR A 451 3.22 -7.63 -12.06
CA THR A 451 2.09 -8.09 -12.90
C THR A 451 2.04 -9.61 -13.01
N ILE A 452 3.18 -10.29 -13.17
CA ILE A 452 3.24 -11.77 -13.21
C ILE A 452 2.68 -12.36 -11.92
N GLY A 453 2.99 -11.79 -10.76
CA GLY A 453 2.41 -12.22 -9.49
C GLY A 453 0.89 -12.04 -9.43
N CYS A 454 0.38 -10.91 -9.91
CA CYS A 454 -1.06 -10.64 -9.96
C CYS A 454 -1.81 -11.60 -10.93
N LEU A 455 -1.23 -11.87 -12.09
CA LEU A 455 -1.77 -12.85 -13.04
C LEU A 455 -1.83 -14.26 -12.42
N GLY A 456 -0.76 -14.69 -11.76
CA GLY A 456 -0.73 -15.99 -11.08
C GLY A 456 -1.72 -16.07 -9.90
N ARG A 457 -1.88 -15.01 -9.13
CA ARG A 457 -2.89 -14.90 -8.07
C ARG A 457 -4.30 -15.10 -8.64
N ARG A 458 -4.63 -14.38 -9.72
CA ARG A 458 -5.94 -14.50 -10.37
C ARG A 458 -6.18 -15.91 -10.90
N ALA A 459 -5.18 -16.49 -11.59
CA ALA A 459 -5.25 -17.85 -12.10
C ALA A 459 -5.46 -18.89 -11.01
N ALA A 460 -4.78 -18.75 -9.87
CA ALA A 460 -4.98 -19.63 -8.73
C ALA A 460 -6.38 -19.49 -8.11
N GLY A 461 -6.91 -18.26 -8.04
CA GLY A 461 -8.24 -18.00 -7.47
C GLY A 461 -9.38 -18.45 -8.39
N THR A 462 -9.28 -18.24 -9.70
CA THR A 462 -10.33 -18.57 -10.67
C THR A 462 -10.18 -19.97 -11.30
N GLY A 463 -9.00 -20.55 -11.21
CA GLY A 463 -8.64 -21.78 -11.92
C GLY A 463 -8.29 -21.56 -13.41
N THR A 464 -8.61 -20.40 -13.99
CA THR A 464 -8.38 -20.11 -15.39
C THR A 464 -6.90 -19.80 -15.64
N GLY A 465 -6.25 -20.62 -16.48
CA GLY A 465 -4.83 -20.48 -16.81
C GLY A 465 -3.86 -20.91 -15.71
N SER A 466 -4.34 -21.63 -14.69
CA SER A 466 -3.50 -22.09 -13.56
C SER A 466 -2.34 -23.00 -14.02
N GLU A 467 -2.46 -23.66 -15.16
CA GLU A 467 -1.39 -24.45 -15.80
C GLU A 467 -0.16 -23.61 -16.18
N HIS A 468 -0.29 -22.28 -16.27
CA HIS A 468 0.80 -21.36 -16.57
C HIS A 468 1.51 -20.83 -15.31
N ILE A 469 1.02 -21.08 -14.11
CA ILE A 469 1.65 -20.61 -12.86
C ILE A 469 3.10 -21.09 -12.72
N PRO A 470 3.46 -22.34 -13.06
CA PRO A 470 4.86 -22.76 -13.06
C PRO A 470 5.75 -21.89 -13.97
N ALA A 471 5.26 -21.51 -15.15
CA ALA A 471 6.01 -20.65 -16.07
C ALA A 471 6.12 -19.20 -15.53
N CYS A 472 5.14 -18.72 -14.77
CA CYS A 472 5.27 -17.45 -14.03
C CYS A 472 6.44 -17.50 -13.04
N ALA A 473 6.54 -18.56 -12.25
CA ALA A 473 7.63 -18.73 -11.30
C ALA A 473 9.00 -18.83 -12.01
N GLU A 474 9.08 -19.57 -13.13
CA GLU A 474 10.29 -19.68 -13.97
C GLU A 474 10.73 -18.28 -14.51
N ALA A 475 9.78 -17.46 -14.98
CA ALA A 475 10.08 -16.11 -15.48
C ALA A 475 10.59 -15.18 -14.38
N LEU A 476 9.98 -15.23 -13.19
CA LEU A 476 10.37 -14.43 -12.04
C LEU A 476 11.75 -14.85 -11.52
N THR A 477 12.01 -16.13 -11.33
CA THR A 477 13.30 -16.64 -10.86
C THR A 477 14.43 -16.33 -11.85
N ALA A 478 14.18 -16.41 -13.15
CA ALA A 478 15.14 -16.03 -14.19
C ALA A 478 15.50 -14.55 -14.13
N SER A 479 14.60 -13.67 -13.67
CA SER A 479 14.87 -12.24 -13.55
C SER A 479 15.77 -11.89 -12.36
N LEU A 480 15.80 -12.71 -11.31
CA LEU A 480 16.59 -12.46 -10.11
C LEU A 480 18.10 -12.40 -10.39
N GLY A 481 18.60 -13.18 -11.34
CA GLY A 481 20.00 -13.17 -11.71
C GLY A 481 20.41 -12.06 -12.68
N ARG A 482 19.46 -11.29 -13.23
CA ARG A 482 19.73 -10.27 -14.25
C ARG A 482 19.82 -8.85 -13.73
N GLU A 483 19.06 -8.57 -12.69
CA GLU A 483 18.99 -7.24 -12.09
C GLU A 483 19.93 -7.19 -10.90
N GLU A 484 21.00 -6.45 -11.05
CA GLU A 484 21.92 -6.21 -9.94
C GLU A 484 21.30 -5.31 -8.90
N ASN A 485 21.63 -5.55 -7.65
CA ASN A 485 21.33 -4.63 -6.58
C ASN A 485 22.07 -3.32 -6.82
N ARG A 486 21.37 -2.22 -6.70
CA ARG A 486 21.94 -0.90 -6.87
C ARG A 486 22.38 -0.35 -5.54
N PRO A 487 23.68 -0.10 -5.36
CA PRO A 487 24.13 0.59 -4.17
C PRO A 487 23.56 2.00 -4.18
N ALA A 488 23.12 2.49 -3.04
CA ALA A 488 22.85 3.89 -2.87
C ALA A 488 24.13 4.69 -2.97
N MET A 489 24.02 5.93 -3.45
CA MET A 489 25.18 6.79 -3.61
C MET A 489 25.93 6.98 -2.30
N ASP A 490 27.24 6.91 -2.40
CA ASP A 490 28.19 7.42 -1.45
C ASP A 490 28.28 6.76 -0.08
N ARG A 491 28.37 5.44 -0.03
CA ARG A 491 28.95 4.77 1.14
C ARG A 491 30.30 5.37 1.56
N ALA A 492 31.07 5.85 0.57
CA ALA A 492 32.44 6.29 0.81
C ALA A 492 32.56 7.71 1.40
N GLN A 493 31.51 8.51 1.38
CA GLN A 493 31.60 9.93 1.71
C GLN A 493 30.89 10.35 3.00
N GLY A 494 30.26 9.42 3.72
CA GLY A 494 29.57 9.72 4.98
C GLY A 494 28.43 10.74 4.85
N ARG A 495 27.89 10.89 3.64
CA ARG A 495 26.77 11.78 3.37
C ARG A 495 25.47 11.02 3.53
N SER A 496 24.43 11.75 3.82
CA SER A 496 23.06 11.26 3.73
C SER A 496 22.87 10.49 2.42
N ILE A 497 22.40 9.28 2.53
CA ILE A 497 22.26 8.39 1.41
C ILE A 497 21.10 8.87 0.57
N LYS A 498 21.41 9.32 -0.63
CA LYS A 498 20.41 9.59 -1.65
C LYS A 498 20.26 8.36 -2.51
N TYR A 499 19.05 7.92 -2.69
CA TYR A 499 18.78 6.91 -3.69
C TYR A 499 19.01 7.51 -5.08
N VAL A 500 19.89 6.87 -5.86
CA VAL A 500 20.15 7.29 -7.25
C VAL A 500 19.33 6.43 -8.18
N ARG A 501 18.55 7.07 -8.97
CA ARG A 501 17.87 6.47 -10.08
C ARG A 501 18.71 6.55 -11.33
N PRO A 502 18.59 5.60 -12.25
CA PRO A 502 19.10 5.79 -13.57
C PRO A 502 18.39 6.95 -14.25
N THR A 503 19.16 7.85 -14.80
CA THR A 503 18.70 9.10 -15.41
C THR A 503 17.78 8.90 -16.61
N ASP A 504 17.94 7.80 -17.30
CA ASP A 504 17.13 7.41 -18.46
C ASP A 504 15.77 6.80 -18.10
N GLU A 505 15.58 6.44 -16.83
CA GLU A 505 14.43 5.70 -16.38
C GLU A 505 13.38 6.58 -15.74
N CYS A 506 13.79 7.69 -15.20
CA CYS A 506 12.96 8.31 -14.23
C CYS A 506 13.30 9.77 -13.98
N ASP A 507 12.48 10.61 -14.52
CA ASP A 507 12.59 12.06 -14.35
C ASP A 507 12.52 12.50 -12.89
N ILE A 508 11.93 11.67 -12.05
CA ILE A 508 11.79 11.97 -10.65
C ILE A 508 13.10 11.87 -9.90
N CYS A 509 13.96 11.01 -10.37
CA CYS A 509 15.16 10.71 -9.63
C CYS A 509 16.26 11.68 -9.83
N GLU A 510 16.25 12.33 -10.97
CA GLU A 510 17.32 13.24 -11.32
C GLU A 510 17.33 14.51 -10.47
N GLY A 511 16.18 14.90 -9.97
CA GLY A 511 16.02 16.21 -9.40
C GLY A 511 16.17 16.33 -7.90
N GLY A 512 16.23 15.28 -7.20
CA GLY A 512 16.16 15.45 -5.80
C GLY A 512 15.87 14.20 -5.04
N GLY A 513 16.77 13.27 -5.17
CA GLY A 513 16.71 12.12 -4.31
C GLY A 513 16.35 12.56 -2.91
N VAL A 514 15.28 12.00 -2.39
CA VAL A 514 14.90 12.20 -1.02
C VAL A 514 16.10 11.78 -0.18
N ASP A 515 16.50 12.67 0.69
CA ASP A 515 17.50 12.34 1.68
C ASP A 515 16.81 11.50 2.75
N TYR A 516 16.98 10.21 2.65
CA TYR A 516 16.35 9.31 3.60
C TYR A 516 16.97 9.39 4.99
N GLY A 517 18.19 9.91 5.12
CA GLY A 517 18.91 9.99 6.40
C GLY A 517 18.95 8.66 7.15
N GLN A 518 19.09 7.49 6.43
CA GLN A 518 18.32 6.38 6.84
C GLN A 518 19.06 5.09 6.91
N ALA A 519 18.36 4.14 7.43
CA ALA A 519 18.77 2.79 7.62
C ALA A 519 19.53 2.23 6.40
N ARG A 520 20.63 1.56 6.65
CA ARG A 520 21.56 1.05 5.62
C ARG A 520 20.95 0.08 4.62
N PHE A 521 19.83 -0.55 4.98
CA PHE A 521 19.14 -1.48 4.07
C PHE A 521 18.67 -0.80 2.77
N GLU A 522 18.55 0.53 2.77
CA GLU A 522 18.23 1.31 1.58
C GLU A 522 19.41 1.54 0.66
N LEU A 523 20.62 1.19 1.11
CA LEU A 523 21.82 1.30 0.31
C LEU A 523 21.87 0.35 -0.88
N VAL A 524 21.12 -0.74 -0.79
CA VAL A 524 21.12 -1.79 -1.81
C VAL A 524 19.69 -2.06 -2.21
N ARG A 525 19.30 -1.58 -3.37
CA ARG A 525 17.93 -1.65 -3.87
C ARG A 525 17.89 -2.15 -5.31
N SER A 526 16.85 -2.89 -5.64
CA SER A 526 16.54 -3.31 -7.01
C SER A 526 15.04 -3.43 -7.20
N ALA A 527 14.47 -2.50 -7.95
CA ALA A 527 13.03 -2.48 -8.21
C ALA A 527 12.52 -3.78 -8.81
N VAL A 528 13.23 -4.35 -9.77
CA VAL A 528 12.81 -5.57 -10.48
C VAL A 528 12.88 -6.77 -9.55
N ARG A 529 13.98 -6.94 -8.81
CA ARG A 529 14.16 -8.10 -7.92
C ARG A 529 13.19 -8.07 -6.75
N GLU A 530 12.97 -6.91 -6.15
CA GLU A 530 12.01 -6.75 -5.05
C GLU A 530 10.58 -7.07 -5.50
N ASN A 531 10.15 -6.60 -6.68
CA ASN A 531 8.84 -6.95 -7.23
C ASN A 531 8.75 -8.41 -7.68
N ALA A 532 9.83 -9.01 -8.18
CA ALA A 532 9.86 -10.42 -8.52
C ALA A 532 9.71 -11.31 -7.28
N LEU A 533 10.41 -10.98 -6.19
CA LEU A 533 10.32 -11.71 -4.94
C LEU A 533 8.97 -11.50 -4.24
N TRP A 534 8.42 -10.28 -4.26
CA TRP A 534 7.06 -10.05 -3.84
C TRP A 534 6.05 -10.94 -4.59
N SER A 535 6.22 -11.06 -5.91
CA SER A 535 5.39 -11.94 -6.75
C SER A 535 5.59 -13.42 -6.43
N LEU A 536 6.82 -13.84 -6.12
CA LEU A 536 7.09 -15.21 -5.68
C LEU A 536 6.43 -15.53 -4.33
N VAL A 537 6.34 -14.58 -3.40
CA VAL A 537 5.54 -14.77 -2.17
C VAL A 537 4.07 -14.99 -2.52
N ILE A 538 3.51 -14.20 -3.44
CA ILE A 538 2.12 -14.39 -3.90
C ILE A 538 1.93 -15.81 -4.45
N LEU A 539 2.78 -16.25 -5.38
CA LEU A 539 2.65 -17.59 -5.96
C LEU A 539 2.84 -18.69 -4.90
N SER A 540 3.80 -18.54 -4.01
CA SER A 540 4.07 -19.48 -2.92
C SER A 540 2.91 -19.60 -1.93
N SER A 541 2.06 -18.57 -1.83
CA SER A 541 0.87 -18.58 -0.98
C SER A 541 -0.22 -19.54 -1.44
N HIS A 542 -0.11 -20.06 -2.67
CA HIS A 542 -1.00 -21.09 -3.22
C HIS A 542 -0.45 -22.51 -3.05
N GLY A 543 0.70 -22.64 -2.40
CA GLY A 543 1.32 -23.91 -2.05
C GLY A 543 2.25 -24.49 -3.13
N PRO A 544 2.96 -25.56 -2.76
CA PRO A 544 3.92 -26.23 -3.64
C PRO A 544 3.29 -26.76 -4.94
N ASP A 545 2.07 -27.27 -4.89
CA ASP A 545 1.37 -27.84 -6.05
C ASP A 545 1.14 -26.80 -7.16
N ALA A 546 0.88 -25.54 -6.78
CA ALA A 546 0.71 -24.47 -7.75
C ALA A 546 1.98 -24.18 -8.55
N LEU A 547 3.16 -24.37 -7.96
CA LEU A 547 4.45 -24.19 -8.63
C LEU A 547 4.85 -25.41 -9.48
N GLY A 548 4.30 -26.59 -9.22
CA GLY A 548 4.49 -27.80 -10.00
C GLY A 548 5.96 -28.07 -10.34
N LYS A 549 6.28 -28.20 -11.64
CA LYS A 549 7.65 -28.47 -12.11
C LYS A 549 8.66 -27.36 -11.78
N ALA A 550 8.22 -26.13 -11.52
CA ALA A 550 9.10 -25.01 -11.18
C ALA A 550 9.50 -25.00 -9.70
N LEU A 551 8.85 -25.81 -8.85
CA LEU A 551 9.06 -25.79 -7.40
C LEU A 551 10.54 -25.97 -6.98
N PRO A 552 11.29 -26.98 -7.49
CA PRO A 552 12.69 -27.18 -7.07
C PRO A 552 13.59 -25.99 -7.38
N SER A 553 13.51 -25.47 -8.61
CA SER A 553 14.33 -24.33 -9.05
C SER A 553 13.92 -23.03 -8.35
N THR A 554 12.63 -22.88 -8.01
CA THR A 554 12.15 -21.72 -7.25
C THR A 554 12.71 -21.76 -5.81
N ILE A 555 12.68 -22.91 -5.14
CA ILE A 555 13.28 -23.07 -3.81
C ILE A 555 14.77 -22.74 -3.85
N GLU A 556 15.52 -23.31 -4.82
CA GLU A 556 16.95 -23.06 -4.96
C GLU A 556 17.27 -21.57 -5.16
N ALA A 557 16.50 -20.87 -6.01
CA ALA A 557 16.67 -19.45 -6.25
C ALA A 557 16.36 -18.61 -4.99
N LEU A 558 15.30 -18.95 -4.24
CA LEU A 558 14.95 -18.28 -3.00
C LEU A 558 16.01 -18.50 -1.90
N GLU A 559 16.50 -19.73 -1.76
CA GLU A 559 17.60 -20.04 -0.84
C GLU A 559 18.87 -19.26 -1.17
N GLU A 560 19.18 -19.11 -2.48
CA GLU A 560 20.34 -18.32 -2.89
C GLU A 560 20.18 -16.85 -2.54
N VAL A 561 18.99 -16.28 -2.71
CA VAL A 561 18.70 -14.90 -2.25
C VAL A 561 18.93 -14.76 -0.74
N VAL A 562 18.45 -15.71 0.06
CA VAL A 562 18.64 -15.65 1.52
C VAL A 562 20.13 -15.70 1.89
N ARG A 563 20.94 -16.50 1.17
CA ARG A 563 22.37 -16.68 1.50
C ARG A 563 23.26 -15.53 1.01
N SER A 564 22.92 -14.91 -0.11
CA SER A 564 23.88 -14.03 -0.82
C SER A 564 23.41 -12.60 -0.98
N ASP A 565 22.12 -12.30 -0.85
CA ASP A 565 21.61 -10.97 -1.13
C ASP A 565 21.82 -10.01 0.04
N GLU A 566 22.28 -8.81 -0.28
CA GLU A 566 22.44 -7.72 0.68
C GLU A 566 21.19 -6.82 0.76
N ASN A 567 20.21 -7.00 -0.13
CA ASN A 567 18.95 -6.28 -0.09
C ASN A 567 18.01 -6.93 0.93
N VAL A 568 17.83 -6.32 2.07
CA VAL A 568 17.04 -6.86 3.19
C VAL A 568 15.58 -7.12 2.80
N ILE A 569 15.02 -6.34 1.88
CA ILE A 569 13.65 -6.54 1.38
C ILE A 569 13.58 -7.82 0.55
N CYS A 570 14.55 -8.03 -0.35
CA CYS A 570 14.68 -9.26 -1.12
C CYS A 570 14.80 -10.48 -0.20
N VAL A 571 15.68 -10.41 0.79
CA VAL A 571 15.89 -11.49 1.77
C VAL A 571 14.60 -11.76 2.54
N GLY A 572 13.91 -10.74 3.02
CA GLY A 572 12.66 -10.89 3.77
C GLY A 572 11.55 -11.53 2.96
N PHE A 573 11.37 -11.14 1.70
CA PHE A 573 10.41 -11.79 0.78
C PHE A 573 10.80 -13.25 0.48
N ALA A 574 12.08 -13.51 0.26
CA ALA A 574 12.54 -14.89 0.03
C ALA A 574 12.29 -15.80 1.25
N MET A 575 12.53 -15.29 2.43
CA MET A 575 12.23 -16.01 3.69
C MET A 575 10.73 -16.30 3.83
N ASP A 576 9.87 -15.31 3.53
CA ASP A 576 8.41 -15.50 3.59
C ASP A 576 7.95 -16.56 2.57
N ALA A 577 8.43 -16.48 1.33
CA ALA A 577 8.10 -17.46 0.28
C ALA A 577 8.52 -18.88 0.67
N LEU A 578 9.75 -19.08 1.15
CA LEU A 578 10.24 -20.39 1.62
C LEU A 578 9.42 -20.92 2.80
N THR A 579 9.05 -20.05 3.74
CA THR A 579 8.23 -20.43 4.88
C THR A 579 6.85 -20.91 4.44
N ARG A 580 6.22 -20.25 3.48
CA ARG A 580 4.93 -20.66 2.91
C ARG A 580 5.03 -22.01 2.21
N LEU A 581 6.04 -22.20 1.36
CA LEU A 581 6.27 -23.47 0.67
C LEU A 581 6.56 -24.64 1.63
N ALA A 582 7.19 -24.37 2.78
CA ALA A 582 7.46 -25.38 3.79
C ALA A 582 6.23 -25.79 4.62
N HIS A 583 5.24 -24.90 4.76
CA HIS A 583 4.13 -25.09 5.70
C HIS A 583 2.76 -25.26 5.06
N ILE A 584 2.57 -24.84 3.81
CA ILE A 584 1.32 -25.07 3.09
C ILE A 584 1.29 -26.52 2.59
N ARG A 585 0.17 -27.19 2.80
CA ARG A 585 -0.01 -28.60 2.40
C ARG A 585 0.02 -28.76 0.89
N ALA A 586 0.68 -29.81 0.43
CA ALA A 586 0.76 -30.26 -0.96
C ALA A 586 0.25 -31.70 -1.08
N GLU A 587 -0.08 -32.13 -2.27
CA GLU A 587 -0.42 -33.54 -2.60
C GLU A 587 0.80 -34.44 -2.36
N ASP A 588 1.97 -34.02 -2.85
CA ASP A 588 3.27 -34.61 -2.51
C ASP A 588 4.01 -33.69 -1.53
N ASN A 589 4.04 -34.07 -0.28
CA ASN A 589 4.69 -33.31 0.77
C ASN A 589 6.21 -33.52 0.85
N SER A 590 6.81 -34.41 0.08
CA SER A 590 8.23 -34.79 0.23
C SER A 590 9.18 -33.59 0.08
N THR A 591 8.95 -32.72 -0.91
CA THR A 591 9.74 -31.51 -1.12
C THR A 591 9.53 -30.48 -0.02
N ALA A 592 8.29 -30.29 0.43
CA ALA A 592 7.95 -29.36 1.51
C ALA A 592 8.52 -29.84 2.86
N GLU A 593 8.48 -31.16 3.13
CA GLU A 593 9.08 -31.76 4.32
C GLU A 593 10.60 -31.58 4.31
N ALA A 594 11.25 -31.89 3.20
CA ALA A 594 12.69 -31.68 3.04
C ALA A 594 13.10 -30.21 3.16
N LEU A 595 12.26 -29.27 2.70
CA LEU A 595 12.49 -27.85 2.90
C LEU A 595 12.31 -27.47 4.39
N ARG A 596 11.26 -27.97 5.04
CA ARG A 596 10.98 -27.70 6.46
C ARG A 596 12.12 -28.14 7.35
N ASP A 597 12.69 -29.33 7.10
CA ASP A 597 13.79 -29.89 7.88
C ASP A 597 15.06 -29.02 7.83
N ARG A 598 15.32 -28.32 6.72
CA ARG A 598 16.50 -27.46 6.55
C ARG A 598 16.21 -25.96 6.64
N LEU A 599 14.93 -25.56 6.75
CA LEU A 599 14.53 -24.15 6.67
C LEU A 599 15.25 -23.27 7.71
N HIS A 600 15.36 -23.74 8.93
CA HIS A 600 16.04 -23.01 10.01
C HIS A 600 17.51 -22.72 9.66
N ASP A 601 18.21 -23.71 9.10
CA ASP A 601 19.61 -23.54 8.73
C ASP A 601 19.76 -22.55 7.55
N VAL A 602 18.87 -22.64 6.56
CA VAL A 602 18.85 -21.70 5.43
C VAL A 602 18.62 -20.26 5.91
N LEU A 603 17.59 -20.06 6.72
CA LEU A 603 17.29 -18.72 7.26
C LEU A 603 18.42 -18.19 8.16
N GLY A 604 19.14 -19.09 8.84
CA GLY A 604 20.29 -18.74 9.66
C GLY A 604 21.54 -18.32 8.89
N GLN A 605 21.61 -18.57 7.59
CA GLN A 605 22.78 -18.26 6.74
C GLN A 605 22.74 -16.84 6.14
N SER A 606 21.66 -16.09 6.32
CA SER A 606 21.53 -14.76 5.74
C SER A 606 22.60 -13.79 6.26
N PRO A 607 23.34 -13.09 5.38
CA PRO A 607 24.32 -12.07 5.77
C PRO A 607 23.67 -10.82 6.39
N VAL A 608 22.37 -10.64 6.19
CA VAL A 608 21.59 -9.49 6.71
C VAL A 608 20.73 -9.87 7.92
N ARG A 609 20.97 -11.03 8.51
CA ARG A 609 20.15 -11.54 9.62
C ARG A 609 20.03 -10.56 10.79
N ALA A 610 21.14 -9.93 11.16
CA ALA A 610 21.14 -8.94 12.24
C ALA A 610 20.31 -7.70 11.85
N TRP A 611 20.45 -7.26 10.62
CA TRP A 611 19.68 -6.15 10.08
C TRP A 611 18.20 -6.49 10.00
N GLU A 612 17.88 -7.69 9.60
CA GLU A 612 16.51 -8.16 9.51
C GLU A 612 15.80 -8.10 10.87
N ALA A 613 16.46 -8.54 11.92
CA ALA A 613 15.92 -8.45 13.26
C ALA A 613 15.61 -7.00 13.67
N LEU A 614 16.47 -6.07 13.30
CA LEU A 614 16.31 -4.65 13.56
C LEU A 614 15.23 -4.02 12.66
N VAL A 615 15.23 -4.33 11.38
CA VAL A 615 14.26 -3.79 10.40
C VAL A 615 12.85 -4.28 10.70
N ARG A 616 12.66 -5.55 11.02
CA ARG A 616 11.37 -6.09 11.48
C ARG A 616 10.89 -5.44 12.78
N GLY A 617 11.81 -4.93 13.56
CA GLY A 617 11.52 -4.18 14.76
C GLY A 617 11.17 -2.72 14.55
N GLY A 618 11.22 -2.24 13.32
CA GLY A 618 10.84 -0.88 13.02
C GLY A 618 11.81 0.15 13.57
N LEU A 619 13.06 0.01 13.25
CA LEU A 619 14.01 1.06 13.56
C LEU A 619 13.55 2.37 12.95
N ASN A 620 13.46 3.38 13.79
CA ASN A 620 13.48 4.75 13.33
C ASN A 620 14.75 4.95 12.51
N ALA A 621 14.60 5.45 11.33
CA ALA A 621 15.67 5.71 10.39
C ALA A 621 16.81 6.62 10.93
N GLY A 622 16.69 7.15 12.15
CA GLY A 622 17.72 7.93 12.80
C GLY A 622 18.88 7.13 13.42
N ASP A 623 18.73 5.81 13.58
CA ASP A 623 19.68 4.99 14.33
C ASP A 623 20.63 4.19 13.43
N ALA A 624 21.12 4.83 12.36
CA ALA A 624 22.03 4.21 11.40
C ALA A 624 23.33 3.64 12.06
N THR A 625 23.76 4.22 13.17
CA THR A 625 24.92 3.74 13.94
C THR A 625 24.66 2.43 14.65
N GLU A 626 23.48 2.26 15.25
CA GLU A 626 23.10 0.99 15.89
C GLU A 626 22.97 -0.14 14.87
N PHE A 627 22.50 0.21 13.68
CA PHE A 627 22.41 -0.70 12.55
C PHE A 627 23.80 -1.21 12.11
N GLU A 628 24.79 -0.32 12.10
CA GLU A 628 26.16 -0.68 11.76
C GLU A 628 26.77 -1.63 12.76
N ASP A 629 26.53 -1.40 14.02
CA ASP A 629 27.08 -2.21 15.10
C ASP A 629 26.38 -3.58 15.17
N ALA A 630 25.08 -3.64 14.97
CA ALA A 630 24.34 -4.89 14.89
C ALA A 630 24.70 -5.74 13.66
N ALA A 631 25.05 -5.11 12.53
CA ALA A 631 25.48 -5.82 11.34
C ALA A 631 26.93 -6.34 11.42
N ARG A 632 27.72 -5.84 12.38
CA ARG A 632 29.10 -6.29 12.63
C ARG A 632 29.20 -7.33 13.74
N ALA A 633 28.18 -7.44 14.58
CA ALA A 633 28.08 -8.44 15.64
C ALA A 633 27.51 -9.78 15.13
#